data_9f2f9802e9895bd15dcfed0fff369558
#
_entry.id   9f2f9802e9895bd15dcfed0fff369558
#
_cell.length_a   1.000
_cell.length_b   1.000
_cell.length_c   1.000
_cell.angle_alpha   90.00
_cell.angle_beta   90.00
_cell.angle_gamma   90.00
#
_symmetry.space_group_name_H-M   'P 1'
#
loop_
_entity.id
_entity.type
_entity.pdbx_description
1 polymer ?
#
loop_
_entity_poly.entity_id
_entity_poly.type
_entity_poly.pdbx_seq_one_letter_code
_entity_poly.pdbx_strand_id
1 'polypeptide(L)'
;LVKFNGDILFDNQGDFSRPALTNFVQDILRSIWSPQIQTNLYLLFRKEMHSLEQSGGLLSNADYLAFIRNKRDITLNGDRVKSTGEKFIADYLFEHDIPFFYERVEFWSGHSYRPDFSLFPEAGQVIVEFWGIDEHDSKKSIPRGWGVTWEQYHAEMEEKRAFWKEKEIPLVEMSMADIRHGREQFEQILNDRLAEVGIRNEKLPQKDLENKVIRNQKDRMTELFVQFIQRAKKRMWTVEQVQNKVQNIKRTMNAQGYF
;
A
#
# COMPACT_ATOMS: atom_id res chain seq x y z
N LEU A 1 -5.84 -6.13 -33.46
CA LEU A 1 -6.27 -5.47 -32.21
C LEU A 1 -7.53 -6.16 -31.70
N VAL A 2 -7.46 -6.87 -30.59
CA VAL A 2 -8.64 -7.43 -29.91
C VAL A 2 -9.07 -6.39 -28.86
N LYS A 3 -10.34 -5.97 -28.95
CA LYS A 3 -10.93 -5.00 -28.01
C LYS A 3 -11.97 -5.67 -27.13
N PHE A 4 -12.05 -5.27 -25.89
CA PHE A 4 -13.12 -5.62 -24.95
C PHE A 4 -13.60 -4.35 -24.25
N ASN A 5 -14.92 -4.09 -24.27
CA ASN A 5 -15.53 -2.87 -23.74
C ASN A 5 -14.84 -1.55 -24.20
N GLY A 6 -14.29 -1.53 -25.42
CA GLY A 6 -13.59 -0.38 -25.97
C GLY A 6 -12.09 -0.33 -25.69
N ASP A 7 -11.59 -1.14 -24.75
CA ASP A 7 -10.17 -1.21 -24.42
C ASP A 7 -9.40 -2.14 -25.35
N ILE A 8 -8.14 -1.82 -25.61
CA ILE A 8 -7.23 -2.65 -26.40
C ILE A 8 -6.67 -3.75 -25.50
N LEU A 9 -7.15 -4.99 -25.67
CA LEU A 9 -6.65 -6.15 -24.93
C LEU A 9 -5.27 -6.61 -25.41
N PHE A 10 -5.02 -6.49 -26.71
CA PHE A 10 -3.75 -6.85 -27.32
C PHE A 10 -3.25 -5.68 -28.16
N ASP A 11 -1.97 -5.39 -28.02
CA ASP A 11 -1.30 -4.45 -28.91
C ASP A 11 -1.03 -5.06 -30.30
N ASN A 12 -0.39 -4.31 -31.19
CA ASN A 12 -0.04 -4.77 -32.54
C ASN A 12 1.01 -5.89 -32.56
N GLN A 13 1.66 -6.17 -31.43
CA GLN A 13 2.65 -7.23 -31.25
C GLN A 13 2.04 -8.48 -30.60
N GLY A 14 0.76 -8.45 -30.25
CA GLY A 14 0.05 -9.53 -29.58
C GLY A 14 0.29 -9.60 -28.08
N ASP A 15 0.87 -8.54 -27.49
CA ASP A 15 1.04 -8.43 -26.05
C ASP A 15 -0.20 -7.86 -25.36
N PHE A 16 -0.48 -8.34 -24.15
CA PHE A 16 -1.58 -7.82 -23.35
C PHE A 16 -1.30 -6.40 -22.85
N SER A 17 -2.20 -5.48 -23.12
CA SER A 17 -2.28 -4.25 -22.35
C SER A 17 -2.61 -4.62 -20.90
N ARG A 18 -1.68 -4.36 -19.97
CA ARG A 18 -1.87 -4.71 -18.54
C ARG A 18 -3.12 -4.03 -17.93
N PRO A 19 -3.41 -2.74 -18.20
CA PRO A 19 -4.63 -2.11 -17.70
C PRO A 19 -5.91 -2.75 -18.26
N ALA A 20 -5.95 -3.03 -19.57
CA ALA A 20 -7.12 -3.64 -20.19
C ALA A 20 -7.37 -5.07 -19.69
N LEU A 21 -6.30 -5.86 -19.50
CA LEU A 21 -6.40 -7.19 -18.90
C LEU A 21 -6.89 -7.10 -17.45
N THR A 22 -6.44 -6.12 -16.69
CA THR A 22 -6.87 -5.89 -15.30
C THR A 22 -8.37 -5.61 -15.26
N ASN A 23 -8.88 -4.67 -16.07
CA ASN A 23 -10.30 -4.34 -16.16
C ASN A 23 -11.14 -5.55 -16.58
N PHE A 24 -10.70 -6.28 -17.61
CA PHE A 24 -11.36 -7.49 -18.09
C PHE A 24 -11.48 -8.56 -17.00
N VAL A 25 -10.38 -8.83 -16.27
CA VAL A 25 -10.38 -9.80 -15.16
C VAL A 25 -11.29 -9.34 -14.01
N GLN A 26 -11.30 -8.04 -13.69
CA GLN A 26 -12.20 -7.50 -12.67
C GLN A 26 -13.68 -7.69 -13.03
N ASP A 27 -14.05 -7.42 -14.27
CA ASP A 27 -15.44 -7.57 -14.73
C ASP A 27 -15.88 -9.04 -14.72
N ILE A 28 -15.02 -9.95 -15.16
CA ILE A 28 -15.29 -11.40 -15.05
C ILE A 28 -15.45 -11.79 -13.58
N LEU A 29 -14.52 -11.43 -12.71
CA LEU A 29 -14.60 -11.77 -11.29
C LEU A 29 -15.89 -11.27 -10.65
N ARG A 30 -16.32 -10.06 -10.98
CA ARG A 30 -17.60 -9.50 -10.49
C ARG A 30 -18.81 -10.32 -10.97
N SER A 31 -18.78 -10.78 -12.22
CA SER A 31 -19.91 -11.51 -12.83
C SER A 31 -20.05 -12.97 -12.38
N ILE A 32 -18.94 -13.62 -12.02
CA ILE A 32 -18.91 -15.05 -11.69
C ILE A 32 -18.67 -15.34 -10.20
N TRP A 33 -18.52 -14.31 -9.34
CA TRP A 33 -18.17 -14.51 -7.94
C TRP A 33 -19.22 -15.32 -7.20
N SER A 34 -18.81 -16.47 -6.70
CA SER A 34 -19.64 -17.40 -5.95
C SER A 34 -18.81 -18.17 -4.93
N PRO A 35 -19.42 -18.77 -3.89
CA PRO A 35 -18.70 -19.62 -2.94
C PRO A 35 -17.91 -20.74 -3.60
N GLN A 36 -18.44 -21.30 -4.70
CA GLN A 36 -17.75 -22.35 -5.46
C GLN A 36 -16.48 -21.83 -6.14
N ILE A 37 -16.53 -20.64 -6.71
CA ILE A 37 -15.35 -19.98 -7.30
C ILE A 37 -14.32 -19.69 -6.23
N GLN A 38 -14.73 -19.16 -5.08
CA GLN A 38 -13.85 -18.91 -3.94
C GLN A 38 -13.14 -20.21 -3.49
N THR A 39 -13.88 -21.32 -3.36
CA THR A 39 -13.29 -22.63 -3.03
C THR A 39 -12.27 -23.06 -4.08
N ASN A 40 -12.57 -22.92 -5.37
CA ASN A 40 -11.65 -23.28 -6.44
C ASN A 40 -10.37 -22.42 -6.42
N LEU A 41 -10.50 -21.14 -6.08
CA LEU A 41 -9.36 -20.24 -5.90
C LEU A 41 -8.47 -20.67 -4.74
N TYR A 42 -9.05 -21.06 -3.61
CA TYR A 42 -8.28 -21.62 -2.49
C TYR A 42 -7.47 -22.84 -2.90
N LEU A 43 -8.04 -23.70 -3.73
CA LEU A 43 -7.36 -24.90 -4.20
C LEU A 43 -6.20 -24.60 -5.15
N LEU A 44 -6.38 -23.62 -6.04
CA LEU A 44 -5.35 -23.23 -7.03
C LEU A 44 -4.25 -22.35 -6.46
N PHE A 45 -4.62 -21.47 -5.53
CA PHE A 45 -3.78 -20.39 -5.01
C PHE A 45 -3.68 -20.42 -3.49
N ARG A 46 -3.59 -21.60 -2.91
CA ARG A 46 -3.64 -21.81 -1.45
C ARG A 46 -2.73 -20.85 -0.67
N LYS A 47 -1.48 -20.67 -1.11
CA LYS A 47 -0.52 -19.79 -0.43
C LYS A 47 -0.94 -18.32 -0.51
N GLU A 48 -1.35 -17.90 -1.68
CA GLU A 48 -1.79 -16.54 -1.97
C GLU A 48 -3.11 -16.23 -1.28
N MET A 49 -4.07 -17.16 -1.30
CA MET A 49 -5.35 -17.02 -0.62
C MET A 49 -5.17 -17.01 0.91
N HIS A 50 -4.30 -17.84 1.46
CA HIS A 50 -3.95 -17.79 2.86
C HIS A 50 -3.29 -16.46 3.24
N SER A 51 -2.42 -15.94 2.39
CA SER A 51 -1.84 -14.61 2.56
C SER A 51 -2.90 -13.50 2.50
N LEU A 52 -3.88 -13.60 1.59
CA LEU A 52 -5.01 -12.67 1.52
C LEU A 52 -5.89 -12.75 2.77
N GLU A 53 -6.17 -13.95 3.27
CA GLU A 53 -6.93 -14.18 4.50
C GLU A 53 -6.20 -13.57 5.71
N GLN A 54 -4.91 -13.87 5.88
CA GLN A 54 -4.08 -13.29 6.93
C GLN A 54 -3.95 -11.77 6.83
N SER A 55 -4.04 -11.22 5.62
CA SER A 55 -4.05 -9.78 5.36
C SER A 55 -5.44 -9.15 5.46
N GLY A 56 -6.48 -9.92 5.80
CA GLY A 56 -7.86 -9.45 5.90
C GLY A 56 -8.59 -9.31 4.56
N GLY A 57 -8.00 -9.78 3.45
CA GLY A 57 -8.51 -9.60 2.09
C GLY A 57 -9.86 -10.24 1.79
N LEU A 58 -10.39 -11.07 2.71
CA LEU A 58 -11.69 -11.71 2.60
C LEU A 58 -12.75 -11.11 3.54
N LEU A 59 -12.40 -10.11 4.31
CA LEU A 59 -13.30 -9.41 5.24
C LEU A 59 -14.28 -8.50 4.49
N SER A 60 -15.39 -8.17 5.14
CA SER A 60 -16.23 -7.05 4.68
C SER A 60 -15.45 -5.76 4.69
N ASN A 61 -15.95 -4.75 3.99
CA ASN A 61 -15.28 -3.46 3.87
C ASN A 61 -15.02 -2.79 5.23
N ALA A 62 -16.03 -2.78 6.09
CA ALA A 62 -15.94 -2.19 7.41
C ALA A 62 -14.99 -2.99 8.33
N ASP A 63 -15.10 -4.33 8.29
CA ASP A 63 -14.24 -5.22 9.07
C ASP A 63 -12.77 -5.12 8.61
N TYR A 64 -12.55 -5.01 7.31
CA TYR A 64 -11.19 -4.83 6.78
C TYR A 64 -10.58 -3.50 7.18
N LEU A 65 -11.34 -2.42 7.10
CA LEU A 65 -10.86 -1.12 7.56
C LEU A 65 -10.45 -1.17 9.04
N ALA A 66 -11.28 -1.79 9.89
CA ALA A 66 -10.96 -1.99 11.30
C ALA A 66 -9.72 -2.88 11.49
N PHE A 67 -9.62 -3.96 10.71
CA PHE A 67 -8.47 -4.87 10.73
C PHE A 67 -7.16 -4.18 10.39
N ILE A 68 -7.11 -3.39 9.30
CA ILE A 68 -5.89 -2.68 8.88
C ILE A 68 -5.54 -1.57 9.87
N ARG A 69 -6.52 -0.84 10.42
CA ARG A 69 -6.25 0.15 11.48
C ARG A 69 -5.54 -0.45 12.68
N ASN A 70 -5.86 -1.70 13.02
CA ASN A 70 -5.24 -2.42 14.14
C ASN A 70 -3.87 -3.05 13.82
N LYS A 71 -3.46 -3.12 12.55
CA LYS A 71 -2.10 -3.55 12.19
C LYS A 71 -1.10 -2.45 12.52
N ARG A 72 0.09 -2.85 13.01
CA ARG A 72 1.14 -1.89 13.38
C ARG A 72 2.00 -1.45 12.21
N ASP A 73 2.21 -2.33 11.26
CA ASP A 73 3.19 -2.21 10.18
C ASP A 73 2.58 -2.12 8.77
N ILE A 74 1.24 -2.04 8.66
CA ILE A 74 0.52 -1.94 7.39
C ILE A 74 -0.42 -0.74 7.44
N THR A 75 -0.34 0.14 6.45
CA THR A 75 -1.16 1.33 6.31
C THR A 75 -2.50 1.05 5.63
N LEU A 76 -3.44 2.00 5.68
CA LEU A 76 -4.69 1.94 4.93
C LEU A 76 -4.47 1.88 3.41
N ASN A 77 -3.39 2.45 2.91
CA ASN A 77 -2.95 2.35 1.51
C ASN A 77 -2.36 0.97 1.16
N GLY A 78 -2.04 0.16 2.17
CA GLY A 78 -1.44 -1.17 2.02
C GLY A 78 0.09 -1.17 1.99
N ASP A 79 0.73 -0.04 2.23
CA ASP A 79 2.18 0.06 2.35
C ASP A 79 2.64 -0.56 3.67
N ARG A 80 3.81 -1.19 3.66
CA ARG A 80 4.47 -1.64 4.87
C ARG A 80 5.42 -0.56 5.36
N VAL A 81 5.18 -0.08 6.57
CA VAL A 81 5.95 1.00 7.20
C VAL A 81 6.84 0.49 8.32
N LYS A 82 7.84 1.27 8.68
CA LYS A 82 8.88 0.92 9.66
C LYS A 82 8.53 1.35 11.09
N SER A 83 7.64 2.32 11.22
CA SER A 83 7.28 2.89 12.51
C SER A 83 5.78 3.18 12.67
N THR A 84 5.33 3.33 13.91
CA THR A 84 3.95 3.76 14.21
C THR A 84 3.68 5.19 13.75
N GLY A 85 4.68 6.07 13.80
CA GLY A 85 4.54 7.44 13.32
C GLY A 85 4.34 7.52 11.82
N GLU A 86 5.13 6.79 11.06
CA GLU A 86 4.92 6.66 9.61
C GLU A 86 3.53 6.11 9.29
N LYS A 87 3.05 5.10 10.07
CA LYS A 87 1.68 4.60 9.89
C LYS A 87 0.64 5.69 10.12
N PHE A 88 0.77 6.49 11.17
CA PHE A 88 -0.18 7.56 11.47
C PHE A 88 -0.20 8.61 10.36
N ILE A 89 0.96 8.99 9.83
CA ILE A 89 1.07 9.91 8.69
C ILE A 89 0.39 9.30 7.46
N ALA A 90 0.75 8.08 7.07
CA ALA A 90 0.20 7.43 5.89
C ALA A 90 -1.32 7.25 5.97
N ASP A 91 -1.83 6.80 7.14
CA ASP A 91 -3.26 6.62 7.37
C ASP A 91 -4.00 7.96 7.31
N TYR A 92 -3.42 9.03 7.91
CA TYR A 92 -3.97 10.38 7.82
C TYR A 92 -4.05 10.88 6.37
N LEU A 93 -2.96 10.80 5.62
CA LEU A 93 -2.91 11.22 4.21
C LEU A 93 -3.95 10.45 3.38
N PHE A 94 -4.08 9.14 3.62
CA PHE A 94 -5.05 8.30 2.95
C PHE A 94 -6.50 8.69 3.31
N GLU A 95 -6.79 8.92 4.59
CA GLU A 95 -8.12 9.30 5.08
C GLU A 95 -8.57 10.69 4.60
N HIS A 96 -7.61 11.58 4.27
CA HIS A 96 -7.87 12.93 3.75
C HIS A 96 -7.73 13.05 2.23
N ASP A 97 -7.64 11.92 1.53
CA ASP A 97 -7.49 11.87 0.06
C ASP A 97 -6.29 12.68 -0.47
N ILE A 98 -5.21 12.72 0.29
CA ILE A 98 -3.95 13.36 -0.09
C ILE A 98 -3.07 12.32 -0.77
N PRO A 99 -2.78 12.43 -2.09
CA PRO A 99 -1.91 11.49 -2.79
C PRO A 99 -0.47 11.57 -2.27
N PHE A 100 0.13 10.42 -2.00
CA PHE A 100 1.50 10.34 -1.51
C PHE A 100 2.23 9.11 -2.07
N PHE A 101 3.55 9.17 -2.02
CA PHE A 101 4.44 8.03 -2.24
C PHE A 101 5.26 7.80 -0.97
N TYR A 102 5.24 6.57 -0.47
CA TYR A 102 6.04 6.16 0.67
C TYR A 102 7.42 5.69 0.21
N GLU A 103 8.49 6.21 0.84
CA GLU A 103 9.89 5.89 0.54
C GLU A 103 10.26 5.93 -0.96
N ARG A 104 9.69 6.86 -1.72
CA ARG A 104 10.06 7.06 -3.12
C ARG A 104 11.52 7.52 -3.22
N VAL A 105 12.29 6.84 -4.07
CA VAL A 105 13.67 7.28 -4.34
C VAL A 105 13.64 8.51 -5.24
N GLU A 106 14.22 9.59 -4.76
CA GLU A 106 14.40 10.84 -5.49
C GLU A 106 15.87 10.98 -5.89
N PHE A 107 16.13 11.38 -7.14
CA PHE A 107 17.49 11.57 -7.67
C PHE A 107 17.77 13.04 -7.91
N TRP A 108 18.79 13.58 -7.22
CA TRP A 108 19.20 14.97 -7.34
C TRP A 108 20.72 15.08 -7.44
N SER A 109 21.22 15.66 -8.54
CA SER A 109 22.66 15.98 -8.71
C SER A 109 23.60 14.80 -8.43
N GLY A 110 23.19 13.57 -8.81
CA GLY A 110 24.00 12.36 -8.63
C GLY A 110 23.85 11.69 -7.25
N HIS A 111 23.04 12.23 -6.36
CA HIS A 111 22.69 11.62 -5.07
C HIS A 111 21.26 11.08 -5.09
N SER A 112 21.03 10.00 -4.37
CA SER A 112 19.68 9.46 -4.16
C SER A 112 19.23 9.75 -2.74
N TYR A 113 18.02 10.30 -2.61
CA TYR A 113 17.36 10.54 -1.34
C TYR A 113 16.08 9.70 -1.27
N ARG A 114 15.74 9.26 -0.07
CA ARG A 114 14.53 8.47 0.18
C ARG A 114 13.81 9.08 1.36
N PRO A 115 12.98 10.13 1.12
CA PRO A 115 12.13 10.68 2.17
C PRO A 115 11.06 9.67 2.59
N ASP A 116 10.54 9.80 3.82
CA ASP A 116 9.46 8.94 4.27
C ASP A 116 8.23 9.11 3.40
N PHE A 117 7.83 10.34 3.08
CA PHE A 117 6.71 10.61 2.17
C PHE A 117 7.02 11.75 1.22
N SER A 118 6.66 11.54 -0.06
CA SER A 118 6.65 12.57 -1.10
C SER A 118 5.22 12.87 -1.50
N LEU A 119 4.81 14.13 -1.38
CA LEU A 119 3.50 14.64 -1.78
C LEU A 119 3.66 15.54 -3.00
N PHE A 120 2.67 15.56 -3.89
CA PHE A 120 2.71 16.37 -5.12
C PHE A 120 1.40 17.16 -5.28
N PRO A 121 1.12 18.15 -4.40
CA PRO A 121 0.02 19.09 -4.61
C PRO A 121 0.28 19.97 -5.85
N GLU A 122 -0.74 20.71 -6.31
CA GLU A 122 -0.62 21.58 -7.48
C GLU A 122 0.50 22.64 -7.34
N ALA A 123 0.78 23.07 -6.11
CA ALA A 123 1.80 24.07 -5.79
C ALA A 123 3.26 23.55 -5.90
N GLY A 124 3.45 22.25 -6.12
CA GLY A 124 4.78 21.63 -6.20
C GLY A 124 4.95 20.43 -5.27
N GLN A 125 6.21 20.01 -5.07
CA GLN A 125 6.53 18.91 -4.19
C GLN A 125 6.58 19.34 -2.73
N VAL A 126 6.10 18.50 -1.82
CA VAL A 126 6.24 18.63 -0.37
C VAL A 126 6.78 17.32 0.18
N ILE A 127 7.73 17.38 1.08
CA ILE A 127 8.28 16.22 1.79
C ILE A 127 7.71 16.16 3.20
N VAL A 128 7.39 14.95 3.67
CA VAL A 128 7.06 14.70 5.08
C VAL A 128 8.05 13.68 5.63
N GLU A 129 8.70 14.01 6.74
CA GLU A 129 9.65 13.14 7.45
C GLU A 129 9.13 12.87 8.87
N PHE A 130 9.30 11.63 9.32
CA PHE A 130 9.03 11.23 10.69
C PHE A 130 10.33 10.94 11.43
N TRP A 131 10.66 11.77 12.40
CA TRP A 131 11.84 11.58 13.23
C TRP A 131 11.54 10.60 14.38
N GLY A 132 12.23 9.48 14.39
CA GLY A 132 12.08 8.43 15.40
C GLY A 132 12.55 8.81 16.80
N ILE A 133 13.01 10.03 17.00
CA ILE A 133 13.43 10.58 18.29
C ILE A 133 12.67 11.87 18.61
N ASP A 134 12.73 12.27 19.87
CA ASP A 134 12.39 13.61 20.32
C ASP A 134 13.68 14.39 20.50
N GLU A 135 13.99 15.33 19.63
CA GLU A 135 15.23 16.10 19.68
C GLU A 135 15.32 17.03 20.88
N HIS A 136 14.20 17.32 21.55
CA HIS A 136 14.14 18.11 22.78
C HIS A 136 14.23 17.25 24.05
N ASP A 137 14.36 15.92 23.92
CA ASP A 137 14.56 15.04 25.07
C ASP A 137 15.93 15.31 25.72
N SER A 138 15.89 15.80 26.96
CA SER A 138 17.11 16.08 27.74
C SER A 138 18.03 14.86 27.92
N LYS A 139 17.46 13.63 27.80
CA LYS A 139 18.22 12.38 27.91
C LYS A 139 18.96 12.01 26.64
N LYS A 140 18.67 12.67 25.51
CA LYS A 140 19.29 12.38 24.20
C LYS A 140 19.29 10.88 23.89
N SER A 141 18.16 10.22 24.16
CA SER A 141 18.09 8.76 24.08
C SER A 141 17.76 8.28 22.68
N ILE A 142 18.51 7.29 22.21
CA ILE A 142 18.24 6.55 20.97
C ILE A 142 17.63 5.18 21.34
N PRO A 143 16.62 4.69 20.58
CA PRO A 143 16.10 3.36 20.78
C PRO A 143 17.17 2.28 20.66
N ARG A 144 17.12 1.28 21.55
CA ARG A 144 18.07 0.17 21.53
C ARG A 144 18.02 -0.56 20.19
N GLY A 145 19.20 -0.83 19.62
CA GLY A 145 19.32 -1.59 18.37
C GLY A 145 19.42 -0.75 17.10
N TRP A 146 19.36 0.58 17.17
CA TRP A 146 19.52 1.41 15.97
C TRP A 146 20.96 1.51 15.46
N GLY A 147 21.96 1.20 16.30
CA GLY A 147 23.37 1.18 15.88
C GLY A 147 24.00 2.54 15.62
N VAL A 148 23.30 3.63 15.94
CA VAL A 148 23.75 5.02 15.80
C VAL A 148 23.72 5.73 17.14
N THR A 149 24.54 6.79 17.30
CA THR A 149 24.47 7.68 18.45
C THR A 149 23.44 8.79 18.24
N TRP A 150 23.04 9.48 19.30
CA TRP A 150 22.14 10.62 19.20
C TRP A 150 22.73 11.73 18.30
N GLU A 151 24.03 12.01 18.44
CA GLU A 151 24.74 13.01 17.66
C GLU A 151 24.77 12.65 16.17
N GLN A 152 24.98 11.39 15.84
CA GLN A 152 24.94 10.90 14.44
C GLN A 152 23.54 11.06 13.84
N TYR A 153 22.50 10.62 14.56
CA TYR A 153 21.14 10.74 14.08
C TYR A 153 20.71 12.20 13.92
N HIS A 154 21.05 13.05 14.89
CA HIS A 154 20.77 14.48 14.81
C HIS A 154 21.53 15.16 13.64
N ALA A 155 22.76 14.78 13.36
CA ALA A 155 23.50 15.28 12.21
C ALA A 155 22.81 14.87 10.89
N GLU A 156 22.31 13.64 10.77
CA GLU A 156 21.54 13.20 9.60
C GLU A 156 20.22 13.98 9.43
N MET A 157 19.53 14.32 10.53
CA MET A 157 18.34 15.18 10.49
C MET A 157 18.69 16.56 9.94
N GLU A 158 19.75 17.20 10.45
CA GLU A 158 20.21 18.52 10.00
C GLU A 158 20.65 18.51 8.52
N GLU A 159 21.33 17.45 8.09
CA GLU A 159 21.69 17.26 6.68
C GLU A 159 20.47 17.19 5.77
N LYS A 160 19.45 16.41 6.14
CA LYS A 160 18.18 16.32 5.41
C LYS A 160 17.46 17.69 5.38
N ARG A 161 17.38 18.39 6.52
CA ARG A 161 16.79 19.73 6.61
C ARG A 161 17.49 20.72 5.67
N ALA A 162 18.83 20.74 5.71
CA ALA A 162 19.64 21.60 4.86
C ALA A 162 19.43 21.28 3.36
N PHE A 163 19.36 19.98 3.03
CA PHE A 163 19.14 19.54 1.66
C PHE A 163 17.80 20.01 1.09
N TRP A 164 16.69 19.75 1.80
CA TRP A 164 15.36 20.15 1.31
C TRP A 164 15.22 21.68 1.25
N LYS A 165 15.83 22.39 2.20
CA LYS A 165 15.90 23.85 2.18
C LYS A 165 16.67 24.38 0.97
N GLU A 166 17.83 23.79 0.63
CA GLU A 166 18.60 24.15 -0.57
C GLU A 166 17.80 23.95 -1.86
N LYS A 167 16.95 22.91 -1.89
CA LYS A 167 16.07 22.61 -3.04
C LYS A 167 14.79 23.45 -3.08
N GLU A 168 14.58 24.31 -2.08
CA GLU A 168 13.35 25.10 -1.92
C GLU A 168 12.09 24.21 -1.87
N ILE A 169 12.24 22.96 -1.39
CA ILE A 169 11.13 22.01 -1.21
C ILE A 169 10.65 22.08 0.23
N PRO A 170 9.37 22.41 0.48
CA PRO A 170 8.81 22.41 1.83
C PRO A 170 8.98 21.05 2.52
N LEU A 171 9.45 21.10 3.76
CA LEU A 171 9.61 19.94 4.64
C LEU A 171 8.63 20.03 5.81
N VAL A 172 7.74 19.06 5.91
CA VAL A 172 6.86 18.86 7.06
C VAL A 172 7.50 17.79 7.95
N GLU A 173 7.78 18.14 9.18
CA GLU A 173 8.45 17.26 10.13
C GLU A 173 7.47 16.79 11.19
N MET A 174 7.49 15.49 11.50
CA MET A 174 6.78 14.89 12.63
C MET A 174 7.78 14.08 13.44
N SER A 175 7.54 13.89 14.73
CA SER A 175 8.51 13.24 15.60
C SER A 175 7.87 12.37 16.69
N MET A 176 8.70 11.64 17.42
CA MET A 176 8.25 10.90 18.62
C MET A 176 7.66 11.81 19.71
N ALA A 177 8.01 13.09 19.76
CA ALA A 177 7.37 14.05 20.67
C ALA A 177 5.89 14.21 20.37
N ASP A 178 5.54 14.28 19.06
CA ASP A 178 4.16 14.49 18.61
C ASP A 178 3.26 13.28 18.91
N ILE A 179 3.82 12.05 18.97
CA ILE A 179 3.06 10.82 19.28
C ILE A 179 2.66 10.73 20.77
N ARG A 180 3.43 11.34 21.68
CA ARG A 180 3.22 11.19 23.13
C ARG A 180 1.83 11.59 23.60
N HIS A 181 1.17 12.47 22.89
CA HIS A 181 -0.15 12.99 23.20
C HIS A 181 -1.30 12.16 22.59
N GLY A 182 -0.98 11.04 21.97
CA GLY A 182 -1.95 10.16 21.33
C GLY A 182 -2.23 10.51 19.87
N ARG A 183 -2.94 9.60 19.19
CA ARG A 183 -3.18 9.67 17.74
C ARG A 183 -3.97 10.92 17.33
N GLU A 184 -4.99 11.28 18.06
CA GLU A 184 -5.85 12.42 17.71
C GLU A 184 -5.06 13.73 17.68
N GLN A 185 -4.24 13.98 18.70
CA GLN A 185 -3.40 15.18 18.75
C GLN A 185 -2.28 15.13 17.70
N PHE A 186 -1.70 13.97 17.43
CA PHE A 186 -0.74 13.79 16.36
C PHE A 186 -1.35 14.18 15.00
N GLU A 187 -2.56 13.73 14.70
CA GLU A 187 -3.27 14.05 13.46
C GLU A 187 -3.59 15.55 13.37
N GLN A 188 -3.93 16.20 14.49
CA GLN A 188 -4.15 17.64 14.52
C GLN A 188 -2.87 18.42 14.21
N ILE A 189 -1.75 18.06 14.84
CA ILE A 189 -0.44 18.69 14.58
C ILE A 189 -0.03 18.52 13.11
N LEU A 190 -0.22 17.31 12.57
CA LEU A 190 0.07 17.04 11.17
C LEU A 190 -0.81 17.88 10.23
N ASN A 191 -2.11 17.98 10.52
CA ASN A 191 -3.03 18.84 9.79
C ASN A 191 -2.57 20.31 9.74
N ASP A 192 -2.17 20.84 10.89
CA ASP A 192 -1.74 22.24 11.01
C ASP A 192 -0.45 22.48 10.22
N ARG A 193 0.54 21.58 10.33
CA ARG A 193 1.80 21.67 9.56
C ARG A 193 1.59 21.49 8.07
N LEU A 194 0.69 20.61 7.62
CA LEU A 194 0.32 20.49 6.21
C LEU A 194 -0.38 21.74 5.69
N ALA A 195 -1.22 22.36 6.52
CA ALA A 195 -1.90 23.60 6.17
C ALA A 195 -0.95 24.79 5.98
N GLU A 196 0.16 24.83 6.72
CA GLU A 196 1.23 25.84 6.57
C GLU A 196 1.91 25.78 5.19
N VAL A 197 1.99 24.58 4.60
CA VAL A 197 2.53 24.36 3.24
C VAL A 197 1.44 24.32 2.16
N GLY A 198 0.22 24.78 2.49
CA GLY A 198 -0.87 24.93 1.52
C GLY A 198 -1.69 23.66 1.26
N ILE A 199 -1.48 22.56 2.02
CA ILE A 199 -2.24 21.33 1.88
C ILE A 199 -3.37 21.32 2.91
N ARG A 200 -4.62 21.42 2.44
CA ARG A 200 -5.83 21.41 3.27
C ARG A 200 -6.88 20.53 2.63
N ASN A 201 -7.08 19.35 3.20
CA ASN A 201 -8.07 18.40 2.72
C ASN A 201 -8.99 17.98 3.87
N GLU A 202 -10.26 17.86 3.59
CA GLU A 202 -11.23 17.32 4.54
C GLU A 202 -11.13 15.80 4.59
N LYS A 203 -11.43 15.24 5.76
CA LYS A 203 -11.47 13.79 5.92
C LYS A 203 -12.59 13.19 5.09
N LEU A 204 -12.30 12.13 4.36
CA LEU A 204 -13.28 11.41 3.56
C LEU A 204 -14.42 10.87 4.44
N PRO A 205 -15.68 10.93 3.95
CA PRO A 205 -16.79 10.23 4.57
C PRO A 205 -16.46 8.73 4.72
N GLN A 206 -16.95 8.11 5.79
CA GLN A 206 -16.67 6.71 6.12
C GLN A 206 -16.92 5.75 4.94
N LYS A 207 -18.02 5.95 4.21
CA LYS A 207 -18.37 5.14 3.04
C LYS A 207 -17.38 5.27 1.90
N ASP A 208 -16.85 6.46 1.65
CA ASP A 208 -15.88 6.72 0.60
C ASP A 208 -14.52 6.13 0.98
N LEU A 209 -14.16 6.22 2.24
CA LEU A 209 -12.97 5.58 2.79
C LEU A 209 -13.03 4.05 2.64
N GLU A 210 -14.15 3.42 3.01
CA GLU A 210 -14.37 2.00 2.80
C GLU A 210 -14.23 1.61 1.32
N ASN A 211 -14.84 2.37 0.42
CA ASN A 211 -14.73 2.15 -1.02
C ASN A 211 -13.29 2.29 -1.53
N LYS A 212 -12.55 3.29 -1.03
CA LYS A 212 -11.15 3.53 -1.38
C LYS A 212 -10.25 2.38 -0.94
N VAL A 213 -10.40 1.92 0.29
CA VAL A 213 -9.66 0.77 0.84
C VAL A 213 -9.91 -0.49 0.02
N ILE A 214 -11.15 -0.73 -0.45
CA ILE A 214 -11.49 -1.92 -1.24
C ILE A 214 -10.89 -1.87 -2.64
N ARG A 215 -10.79 -0.71 -3.27
CA ARG A 215 -10.13 -0.63 -4.57
C ARG A 215 -8.73 -1.24 -4.48
N ASN A 216 -7.99 -0.90 -3.44
CA ASN A 216 -6.65 -1.44 -3.21
C ASN A 216 -6.63 -2.96 -2.98
N GLN A 217 -7.71 -3.53 -2.40
CA GLN A 217 -7.84 -5.00 -2.24
C GLN A 217 -8.22 -5.72 -3.51
N LYS A 218 -9.19 -5.17 -4.26
CA LYS A 218 -9.62 -5.77 -5.54
C LYS A 218 -8.46 -5.82 -6.52
N ASP A 219 -7.58 -4.82 -6.48
CA ASP A 219 -6.39 -4.78 -7.30
C ASP A 219 -5.42 -5.92 -6.97
N ARG A 220 -5.29 -6.33 -5.69
CA ARG A 220 -4.44 -7.48 -5.30
C ARG A 220 -5.00 -8.81 -5.82
N MET A 221 -6.30 -9.05 -5.69
CA MET A 221 -6.94 -10.24 -6.26
C MET A 221 -6.82 -10.26 -7.78
N THR A 222 -7.10 -9.14 -8.43
CA THR A 222 -6.96 -8.98 -9.87
C THR A 222 -5.53 -9.23 -10.31
N GLU A 223 -4.55 -8.68 -9.62
CA GLU A 223 -3.14 -8.91 -9.93
C GLU A 223 -2.73 -10.38 -9.80
N LEU A 224 -3.24 -11.08 -8.81
CA LEU A 224 -3.03 -12.53 -8.65
C LEU A 224 -3.53 -13.31 -9.87
N PHE A 225 -4.73 -12.96 -10.37
CA PHE A 225 -5.27 -13.57 -11.59
C PHE A 225 -4.49 -13.19 -12.84
N VAL A 226 -4.11 -11.94 -12.99
CA VAL A 226 -3.27 -11.47 -14.10
C VAL A 226 -1.95 -12.24 -14.12
N GLN A 227 -1.29 -12.38 -12.98
CA GLN A 227 -0.06 -13.17 -12.87
C GLN A 227 -0.28 -14.65 -13.21
N PHE A 228 -1.43 -15.22 -12.78
CA PHE A 228 -1.77 -16.60 -13.14
C PHE A 228 -1.96 -16.77 -14.64
N ILE A 229 -2.73 -15.88 -15.28
CA ILE A 229 -2.97 -15.92 -16.73
C ILE A 229 -1.64 -15.80 -17.48
N GLN A 230 -0.77 -14.86 -17.09
CA GLN A 230 0.54 -14.71 -17.70
C GLN A 230 1.42 -15.96 -17.54
N ARG A 231 1.43 -16.58 -16.34
CA ARG A 231 2.16 -17.84 -16.10
C ARG A 231 1.58 -19.01 -16.90
N ALA A 232 0.26 -19.12 -16.98
CA ALA A 232 -0.41 -20.16 -17.75
C ALA A 232 -0.12 -20.01 -19.24
N LYS A 233 -0.16 -18.77 -19.78
CA LYS A 233 0.21 -18.46 -21.16
C LYS A 233 1.68 -18.79 -21.45
N LYS A 234 2.60 -18.36 -20.59
CA LYS A 234 4.03 -18.66 -20.73
C LYS A 234 4.34 -20.17 -20.75
N ARG A 235 3.55 -20.96 -20.02
CA ARG A 235 3.66 -22.42 -19.95
C ARG A 235 2.77 -23.14 -20.96
N MET A 236 2.05 -22.40 -21.81
CA MET A 236 1.09 -22.93 -22.78
C MET A 236 0.07 -23.90 -22.17
N TRP A 237 -0.39 -23.62 -20.94
CA TRP A 237 -1.40 -24.44 -20.30
C TRP A 237 -2.76 -24.28 -21.01
N THR A 238 -3.38 -25.43 -21.32
CA THR A 238 -4.77 -25.44 -21.79
C THR A 238 -5.75 -25.34 -20.63
N VAL A 239 -6.99 -24.94 -20.93
CA VAL A 239 -8.09 -24.92 -19.94
C VAL A 239 -8.27 -26.31 -19.29
N GLU A 240 -8.19 -27.36 -20.10
CA GLU A 240 -8.30 -28.75 -19.64
C GLU A 240 -7.18 -29.14 -18.65
N GLN A 241 -5.94 -28.74 -18.93
CA GLN A 241 -4.82 -28.97 -18.01
C GLN A 241 -5.02 -28.26 -16.67
N VAL A 242 -5.56 -27.03 -16.68
CA VAL A 242 -5.88 -26.30 -15.45
C VAL A 242 -7.02 -27.01 -14.69
N GLN A 243 -8.08 -27.43 -15.38
CA GLN A 243 -9.20 -28.17 -14.78
C GLN A 243 -8.74 -29.49 -14.16
N ASN A 244 -7.93 -30.27 -14.86
CA ASN A 244 -7.37 -31.53 -14.36
C ASN A 244 -6.50 -31.29 -13.11
N LYS A 245 -5.71 -30.21 -13.09
CA LYS A 245 -4.93 -29.84 -11.89
C LYS A 245 -5.80 -29.53 -10.69
N VAL A 246 -6.89 -28.77 -10.86
CA VAL A 246 -7.86 -28.48 -9.79
C VAL A 246 -8.50 -29.77 -9.27
N GLN A 247 -8.95 -30.66 -10.17
CA GLN A 247 -9.57 -31.92 -9.77
C GLN A 247 -8.59 -32.83 -9.01
N ASN A 248 -7.34 -32.91 -9.45
CA ASN A 248 -6.31 -33.68 -8.76
C ASN A 248 -6.04 -33.13 -7.34
N ILE A 249 -5.99 -31.83 -7.18
CA ILE A 249 -5.82 -31.19 -5.86
C ILE A 249 -7.03 -31.53 -4.97
N LYS A 250 -8.27 -31.42 -5.48
CA LYS A 250 -9.49 -31.78 -4.74
C LYS A 250 -9.47 -33.25 -4.27
N ARG A 251 -9.08 -34.17 -5.15
CA ARG A 251 -8.97 -35.60 -4.80
C ARG A 251 -7.93 -35.83 -3.69
N THR A 252 -6.79 -35.17 -3.77
CA THR A 252 -5.73 -35.31 -2.75
C THR A 252 -6.20 -34.74 -1.40
N MET A 253 -6.91 -33.65 -1.39
CA MET A 253 -7.39 -33.00 -0.17
C MET A 253 -8.52 -33.82 0.48
N ASN A 254 -9.46 -34.38 -0.32
CA ASN A 254 -10.49 -35.29 0.18
C ASN A 254 -9.88 -36.58 0.80
N ALA A 255 -8.82 -37.12 0.18
CA ALA A 255 -8.10 -38.26 0.72
C ALA A 255 -7.37 -37.98 2.04
N GLN A 256 -7.08 -36.71 2.32
CA GLN A 256 -6.45 -36.25 3.56
C GLN A 256 -7.45 -35.76 4.62
N GLY A 257 -8.75 -35.86 4.36
CA GLY A 257 -9.81 -35.50 5.33
C GLY A 257 -9.98 -34.00 5.55
N TYR A 258 -9.62 -33.18 4.58
CA TYR A 258 -9.76 -31.70 4.64
C TYR A 258 -11.14 -31.20 4.15
N PHE A 259 -12.08 -32.09 3.76
CA PHE A 259 -13.48 -31.84 3.43
C PHE A 259 -14.37 -32.93 3.95
#